data_0b9399a2aca7ae2ec813acfb1ac9f003
#
_entry.id   0b9399a2aca7ae2ec813acfb1ac9f003
#
_cell.length_a   1.000
_cell.length_b   1.000
_cell.length_c   1.000
_cell.angle_alpha   90.00
_cell.angle_beta   90.00
_cell.angle_gamma   90.00
#
_symmetry.space_group_name_H-M   'P 1'
#
loop_
_entity.id
_entity.type
_entity.pdbx_description
1 polymer ?
#
loop_
_entity_poly.entity_id
_entity_poly.type
_entity_poly.pdbx_seq_one_letter_code
_entity_poly.pdbx_strand_id
1 'polypeptide(L)'
;MPASDLRTVLLYHFCRLRLPQVPLPVEVFERQLRRAFDMFRAKRDGKGPPVAWDHFLEDLHTLDWFIAVACLEGQSKAWEALFAARANRTDSLLVDALRLRAVRLFPRDPERQEETVAEFWGYLLAGEREGSVPILARYDGQRPLVPWLIRVFQNKHLSDLRHNRIVQALPDDELDERDLHFPPDGDARWHEEFRTAAREWLADLSDNEVLILGLRLRYRLSQREVATLLGIHEGNVSRQTDKLRDRCLERIGARLTELGWTGDDLSEFVLKEMDSVLLDEPRLAADRLAALLARRGKSLPSSS
;
A
#
# COMPACT_ATOMS: atom_id res chain seq x y z
N MET A 1 -17.35 15.87 -33.84
CA MET A 1 -17.10 15.11 -32.63
C MET A 1 -17.07 13.64 -33.00
N PRO A 2 -16.08 12.82 -32.63
CA PRO A 2 -16.20 11.38 -32.86
C PRO A 2 -17.43 10.88 -32.10
N ALA A 3 -18.22 10.02 -32.73
CA ALA A 3 -19.40 9.41 -32.12
C ALA A 3 -18.93 8.72 -30.81
N SER A 4 -19.62 9.00 -29.71
CA SER A 4 -19.37 8.31 -28.45
C SER A 4 -19.55 6.82 -28.68
N ASP A 5 -18.57 6.04 -28.28
CA ASP A 5 -18.67 4.58 -28.37
C ASP A 5 -19.88 4.11 -27.55
N LEU A 6 -20.74 3.27 -28.15
CA LEU A 6 -21.95 2.78 -27.51
C LEU A 6 -21.68 2.15 -26.14
N ARG A 7 -20.57 1.44 -26.00
CA ARG A 7 -20.16 0.84 -24.71
C ARG A 7 -19.91 1.90 -23.64
N THR A 8 -19.22 2.99 -23.99
CA THR A 8 -18.97 4.13 -23.09
C THR A 8 -20.29 4.76 -22.61
N VAL A 9 -21.24 4.95 -23.52
CA VAL A 9 -22.58 5.48 -23.19
C VAL A 9 -23.34 4.53 -22.25
N LEU A 10 -23.30 3.24 -22.52
CA LEU A 10 -23.95 2.23 -21.67
C LEU A 10 -23.33 2.18 -20.27
N LEU A 11 -22.00 2.24 -20.15
CA LEU A 11 -21.29 2.30 -18.87
C LEU A 11 -21.67 3.55 -18.08
N TYR A 12 -21.73 4.72 -18.73
CA TYR A 12 -22.19 5.95 -18.10
C TYR A 12 -23.59 5.82 -17.51
N HIS A 13 -24.54 5.34 -18.31
CA HIS A 13 -25.92 5.16 -17.83
C HIS A 13 -26.02 4.10 -16.73
N PHE A 14 -25.25 3.04 -16.80
CA PHE A 14 -25.13 2.05 -15.72
C PHE A 14 -24.68 2.71 -14.42
N CYS A 15 -23.63 3.53 -14.44
CA CYS A 15 -23.16 4.26 -13.26
C CYS A 15 -24.23 5.20 -12.71
N ARG A 16 -24.92 5.95 -13.59
CA ARG A 16 -26.00 6.88 -13.22
C ARG A 16 -27.21 6.19 -12.62
N LEU A 17 -27.53 4.98 -13.07
CA LEU A 17 -28.60 4.16 -12.49
C LEU A 17 -28.23 3.62 -11.11
N ARG A 18 -26.97 3.22 -10.91
CA ARG A 18 -26.48 2.66 -9.64
C ARG A 18 -26.16 3.73 -8.60
N LEU A 19 -25.78 4.93 -9.03
CA LEU A 19 -25.39 6.07 -8.20
C LEU A 19 -26.09 7.34 -8.66
N PRO A 20 -27.43 7.40 -8.60
CA PRO A 20 -28.20 8.52 -9.13
C PRO A 20 -27.90 9.84 -8.41
N GLN A 21 -27.46 9.77 -7.15
CA GLN A 21 -27.12 10.91 -6.30
C GLN A 21 -25.77 11.53 -6.66
N VAL A 22 -24.91 10.87 -7.48
CA VAL A 22 -23.59 11.37 -7.86
C VAL A 22 -23.69 12.06 -9.23
N PRO A 23 -23.74 13.41 -9.30
CA PRO A 23 -23.86 14.12 -10.55
C PRO A 23 -22.50 14.22 -11.24
N LEU A 24 -22.28 13.43 -12.28
CA LEU A 24 -21.11 13.55 -13.14
C LEU A 24 -21.56 13.77 -14.60
N PRO A 25 -21.16 14.87 -15.27
CA PRO A 25 -21.48 15.08 -16.67
C PRO A 25 -20.88 14.02 -17.59
N VAL A 26 -21.59 13.66 -18.66
CA VAL A 26 -21.12 12.60 -19.58
C VAL A 26 -19.80 13.00 -20.27
N GLU A 27 -19.62 14.26 -20.60
CA GLU A 27 -18.41 14.78 -21.23
C GLU A 27 -17.18 14.64 -20.31
N VAL A 28 -17.37 14.83 -19.01
CA VAL A 28 -16.33 14.61 -17.99
C VAL A 28 -16.02 13.11 -17.89
N PHE A 29 -17.05 12.28 -17.79
CA PHE A 29 -16.92 10.83 -17.76
C PHE A 29 -16.09 10.32 -18.96
N GLU A 30 -16.45 10.69 -20.18
CA GLU A 30 -15.73 10.27 -21.39
C GLU A 30 -14.29 10.74 -21.43
N ARG A 31 -14.05 12.01 -21.08
CA ARG A 31 -12.69 12.57 -21.03
C ARG A 31 -11.80 11.84 -20.04
N GLN A 32 -12.30 11.61 -18.83
CA GLN A 32 -11.55 10.93 -17.78
C GLN A 32 -11.33 9.45 -18.10
N LEU A 33 -12.30 8.79 -18.75
CA LEU A 33 -12.19 7.40 -19.16
C LEU A 33 -11.08 7.21 -20.22
N ARG A 34 -10.98 8.11 -21.18
CA ARG A 34 -9.89 8.12 -22.16
C ARG A 34 -8.54 8.34 -21.50
N ARG A 35 -8.47 9.27 -20.55
CA ARG A 35 -7.26 9.51 -19.77
C ARG A 35 -6.84 8.26 -18.99
N ALA A 36 -7.77 7.56 -18.32
CA ALA A 36 -7.49 6.31 -17.62
C ALA A 36 -6.95 5.23 -18.55
N PHE A 37 -7.53 5.11 -19.75
CA PHE A 37 -7.03 4.19 -20.77
C PHE A 37 -5.62 4.55 -21.25
N ASP A 38 -5.34 5.84 -21.49
CA ASP A 38 -4.00 6.28 -21.90
C ASP A 38 -2.96 6.01 -20.84
N MET A 39 -3.29 6.23 -19.55
CA MET A 39 -2.43 5.88 -18.43
C MET A 39 -2.19 4.36 -18.35
N PHE A 40 -3.25 3.56 -18.50
CA PHE A 40 -3.15 2.11 -18.48
C PHE A 40 -2.28 1.59 -19.64
N ARG A 41 -2.47 2.14 -20.84
CA ARG A 41 -1.66 1.82 -22.01
C ARG A 41 -0.19 2.18 -21.81
N ALA A 42 0.09 3.39 -21.29
CA ALA A 42 1.46 3.85 -21.04
C ALA A 42 2.20 2.97 -20.02
N LYS A 43 1.51 2.46 -18.99
CA LYS A 43 2.10 1.51 -18.02
C LYS A 43 2.46 0.15 -18.62
N ARG A 44 1.84 -0.23 -19.74
CA ARG A 44 2.04 -1.51 -20.44
C ARG A 44 2.87 -1.38 -21.72
N ASP A 45 3.29 -0.18 -22.06
CA ASP A 45 4.09 0.05 -23.26
C ASP A 45 5.41 -0.74 -23.18
N GLY A 46 5.70 -1.52 -24.22
CA GLY A 46 6.84 -2.44 -24.25
C GLY A 46 6.70 -3.77 -23.48
N LYS A 47 5.56 -4.03 -22.79
CA LYS A 47 5.37 -5.22 -21.93
C LYS A 47 4.39 -6.26 -22.50
N GLY A 48 4.07 -6.20 -23.79
CA GLY A 48 3.15 -7.16 -24.42
C GLY A 48 2.40 -6.56 -25.63
N PRO A 49 1.39 -7.26 -26.15
CA PRO A 49 0.59 -6.75 -27.26
C PRO A 49 -0.15 -5.47 -26.87
N PRO A 50 -0.43 -4.57 -27.83
CA PRO A 50 -1.20 -3.35 -27.59
C PRO A 50 -2.55 -3.66 -26.93
N VAL A 51 -2.85 -2.97 -25.86
CA VAL A 51 -4.14 -3.14 -25.17
C VAL A 51 -5.24 -2.50 -25.99
N ALA A 52 -6.26 -3.28 -26.34
CA ALA A 52 -7.45 -2.79 -27.01
C ALA A 52 -8.38 -2.05 -26.03
N TRP A 53 -9.07 -1.02 -26.52
CA TRP A 53 -10.05 -0.26 -25.75
C TRP A 53 -11.14 -1.15 -25.13
N ASP A 54 -11.66 -2.10 -25.92
CA ASP A 54 -12.70 -3.01 -25.45
C ASP A 54 -12.26 -3.87 -24.28
N HIS A 55 -11.04 -4.38 -24.33
CA HIS A 55 -10.46 -5.17 -23.26
C HIS A 55 -10.25 -4.34 -21.96
N PHE A 56 -9.81 -3.10 -22.10
CA PHE A 56 -9.72 -2.18 -20.97
C PHE A 56 -11.09 -1.96 -20.31
N LEU A 57 -12.17 -1.80 -21.10
CA LEU A 57 -13.51 -1.60 -20.57
C LEU A 57 -14.09 -2.86 -19.90
N GLU A 58 -13.72 -4.06 -20.36
CA GLU A 58 -14.16 -5.34 -19.78
C GLU A 58 -13.59 -5.54 -18.36
N ASP A 59 -12.35 -5.15 -18.14
CA ASP A 59 -11.67 -5.28 -16.85
C ASP A 59 -11.92 -4.10 -15.91
N LEU A 60 -12.65 -3.07 -16.36
CA LEU A 60 -12.88 -1.85 -15.61
C LEU A 60 -13.81 -2.09 -14.40
N HIS A 61 -13.36 -1.78 -13.20
CA HIS A 61 -14.21 -1.65 -12.00
C HIS A 61 -15.04 -0.35 -12.10
N THR A 62 -16.04 -0.35 -12.95
CA THR A 62 -16.72 0.85 -13.47
C THR A 62 -17.30 1.74 -12.37
N LEU A 63 -17.98 1.17 -11.36
CA LEU A 63 -18.55 1.96 -10.24
C LEU A 63 -17.48 2.57 -9.35
N ASP A 64 -16.45 1.83 -9.05
CA ASP A 64 -15.31 2.29 -8.26
C ASP A 64 -14.59 3.44 -8.98
N TRP A 65 -14.35 3.27 -10.27
CA TRP A 65 -13.73 4.29 -11.10
C TRP A 65 -14.63 5.55 -11.22
N PHE A 66 -15.94 5.39 -11.37
CA PHE A 66 -16.90 6.49 -11.41
C PHE A 66 -16.89 7.30 -10.11
N ILE A 67 -16.88 6.62 -8.94
CA ILE A 67 -16.78 7.27 -7.63
C ILE A 67 -15.45 8.05 -7.53
N ALA A 68 -14.32 7.45 -7.90
CA ALA A 68 -13.02 8.10 -7.83
C ALA A 68 -12.97 9.37 -8.69
N VAL A 69 -13.48 9.31 -9.93
CA VAL A 69 -13.56 10.48 -10.82
C VAL A 69 -14.49 11.55 -10.23
N ALA A 70 -15.66 11.17 -9.73
CA ALA A 70 -16.59 12.13 -9.15
C ALA A 70 -16.02 12.80 -7.86
N CYS A 71 -15.21 12.09 -7.07
CA CYS A 71 -14.47 12.67 -5.96
C CYS A 71 -13.46 13.73 -6.44
N LEU A 72 -12.73 13.45 -7.53
CA LEU A 72 -11.80 14.40 -8.15
C LEU A 72 -12.50 15.66 -8.70
N GLU A 73 -13.71 15.51 -9.21
CA GLU A 73 -14.53 16.62 -9.69
C GLU A 73 -15.29 17.35 -8.54
N GLY A 74 -14.91 17.07 -7.28
CA GLY A 74 -15.43 17.77 -6.10
C GLY A 74 -16.86 17.41 -5.70
N GLN A 75 -17.40 16.27 -6.16
CA GLN A 75 -18.77 15.87 -5.86
C GLN A 75 -18.90 15.31 -4.44
N SER A 76 -19.55 16.05 -3.53
CA SER A 76 -19.73 15.65 -2.13
C SER A 76 -20.42 14.28 -1.98
N LYS A 77 -21.39 13.98 -2.82
CA LYS A 77 -22.08 12.68 -2.80
C LYS A 77 -21.20 11.50 -3.22
N ALA A 78 -20.15 11.73 -3.99
CA ALA A 78 -19.16 10.71 -4.29
C ALA A 78 -18.29 10.39 -3.08
N TRP A 79 -17.91 11.42 -2.30
CA TRP A 79 -17.18 11.24 -1.05
C TRP A 79 -18.02 10.48 -0.01
N GLU A 80 -19.32 10.81 0.14
CA GLU A 80 -20.23 10.06 0.99
C GLU A 80 -20.29 8.58 0.59
N ALA A 81 -20.38 8.29 -0.72
CA ALA A 81 -20.38 6.93 -1.24
C ALA A 81 -19.04 6.22 -0.98
N LEU A 82 -17.91 6.92 -1.12
CA LEU A 82 -16.59 6.39 -0.84
C LEU A 82 -16.41 6.06 0.66
N PHE A 83 -16.85 6.94 1.55
CA PHE A 83 -16.76 6.70 3.00
C PHE A 83 -17.70 5.58 3.47
N ALA A 84 -18.81 5.36 2.78
CA ALA A 84 -19.71 4.24 3.02
C ALA A 84 -19.22 2.92 2.39
N ALA A 85 -18.15 2.96 1.59
CA ALA A 85 -17.59 1.77 0.95
C ALA A 85 -17.00 0.80 2.00
N ARG A 86 -17.17 -0.50 1.75
CA ARG A 86 -16.74 -1.55 2.67
C ARG A 86 -15.49 -2.26 2.16
N ALA A 87 -14.63 -2.64 3.09
CA ALA A 87 -13.46 -3.46 2.80
C ALA A 87 -13.88 -4.92 2.61
N ASN A 88 -13.64 -5.48 1.43
CA ASN A 88 -14.19 -6.76 0.94
C ASN A 88 -13.99 -7.99 1.85
N ARG A 89 -13.06 -7.97 2.81
CA ARG A 89 -12.76 -9.14 3.66
C ARG A 89 -13.39 -9.08 5.06
N THR A 90 -13.70 -7.89 5.56
CA THR A 90 -14.10 -7.69 6.96
C THR A 90 -15.46 -7.03 7.12
N ASP A 91 -16.12 -6.72 6.02
CA ASP A 91 -17.37 -5.92 5.99
C ASP A 91 -17.27 -4.58 6.76
N SER A 92 -16.06 -4.18 7.14
CA SER A 92 -15.78 -2.92 7.83
C SER A 92 -15.77 -1.76 6.84
N LEU A 93 -16.10 -0.57 7.32
CA LEU A 93 -15.98 0.65 6.52
C LEU A 93 -14.52 0.91 6.15
N LEU A 94 -14.30 1.56 4.99
CA LEU A 94 -12.96 1.96 4.54
C LEU A 94 -12.21 2.74 5.62
N VAL A 95 -12.88 3.69 6.29
CA VAL A 95 -12.28 4.50 7.36
C VAL A 95 -11.78 3.64 8.51
N ASP A 96 -12.55 2.63 8.93
CA ASP A 96 -12.15 1.71 10.00
C ASP A 96 -10.99 0.82 9.57
N ALA A 97 -10.97 0.39 8.30
CA ALA A 97 -9.84 -0.35 7.73
C ALA A 97 -8.55 0.50 7.73
N LEU A 98 -8.64 1.80 7.43
CA LEU A 98 -7.49 2.73 7.50
C LEU A 98 -7.04 2.96 8.94
N ARG A 99 -7.97 3.13 9.90
CA ARG A 99 -7.65 3.24 11.33
C ARG A 99 -6.91 2.01 11.84
N LEU A 100 -7.37 0.81 11.49
CA LEU A 100 -6.67 -0.43 11.84
C LEU A 100 -5.24 -0.46 11.27
N ARG A 101 -5.01 0.10 10.08
CA ARG A 101 -3.66 0.25 9.51
C ARG A 101 -2.84 1.29 10.27
N ALA A 102 -3.44 2.44 10.63
CA ALA A 102 -2.78 3.48 11.41
C ALA A 102 -2.34 2.96 12.80
N VAL A 103 -3.18 2.18 13.49
CA VAL A 103 -2.82 1.50 14.75
C VAL A 103 -1.58 0.60 14.57
N ARG A 104 -1.48 -0.10 13.45
CA ARG A 104 -0.31 -0.94 13.17
C ARG A 104 0.95 -0.14 12.84
N LEU A 105 0.78 1.01 12.17
CA LEU A 105 1.90 1.90 11.80
C LEU A 105 2.42 2.69 13.02
N PHE A 106 1.52 3.13 13.90
CA PHE A 106 1.83 3.99 15.05
C PHE A 106 1.26 3.42 16.37
N PRO A 107 1.71 2.24 16.83
CA PRO A 107 1.08 1.50 17.93
C PRO A 107 1.14 2.19 19.30
N ARG A 108 1.94 3.27 19.44
CA ARG A 108 2.15 4.02 20.69
C ARG A 108 1.69 5.47 20.62
N ASP A 109 1.05 5.87 19.54
CA ASP A 109 0.71 7.25 19.27
C ASP A 109 -0.72 7.35 18.73
N PRO A 110 -1.73 7.34 19.62
CA PRO A 110 -3.14 7.44 19.22
C PRO A 110 -3.47 8.73 18.48
N GLU A 111 -2.83 9.85 18.85
CA GLU A 111 -3.02 11.13 18.17
C GLU A 111 -2.55 11.05 16.71
N ARG A 112 -1.35 10.51 16.50
CA ARG A 112 -0.79 10.29 15.17
C ARG A 112 -1.62 9.29 14.34
N GLN A 113 -2.26 8.31 14.96
CA GLN A 113 -3.16 7.37 14.26
C GLN A 113 -4.35 8.10 13.62
N GLU A 114 -5.03 8.97 14.35
CA GLU A 114 -6.17 9.73 13.83
C GLU A 114 -5.73 10.82 12.83
N GLU A 115 -4.66 11.54 13.14
CA GLU A 115 -4.07 12.56 12.24
C GLU A 115 -3.72 11.96 10.88
N THR A 116 -3.05 10.81 10.87
CA THR A 116 -2.64 10.08 9.67
C THR A 116 -3.82 9.73 8.75
N VAL A 117 -4.93 9.30 9.33
CA VAL A 117 -6.16 9.00 8.57
C VAL A 117 -6.81 10.29 8.06
N ALA A 118 -6.82 11.35 8.84
CA ALA A 118 -7.37 12.64 8.43
C ALA A 118 -6.55 13.28 7.29
N GLU A 119 -5.22 13.26 7.38
CA GLU A 119 -4.32 13.77 6.35
C GLU A 119 -4.42 13.02 5.02
N PHE A 120 -4.76 11.73 5.07
CA PHE A 120 -4.81 10.89 3.87
C PHE A 120 -5.81 11.39 2.83
N TRP A 121 -6.94 11.93 3.25
CA TRP A 121 -7.96 12.45 2.33
C TRP A 121 -7.46 13.67 1.56
N GLY A 122 -6.75 14.57 2.25
CA GLY A 122 -6.08 15.70 1.61
C GLY A 122 -5.00 15.25 0.63
N TYR A 123 -4.21 14.25 1.02
CA TYR A 123 -3.17 13.67 0.18
C TYR A 123 -3.71 13.07 -1.13
N LEU A 124 -4.89 12.44 -1.10
CA LEU A 124 -5.50 11.89 -2.32
C LEU A 124 -5.82 12.97 -3.37
N LEU A 125 -6.19 14.17 -2.93
CA LEU A 125 -6.51 15.31 -3.80
C LEU A 125 -5.28 16.16 -4.15
N ALA A 126 -4.22 16.05 -3.37
CA ALA A 126 -2.96 16.71 -3.66
C ALA A 126 -2.14 15.88 -4.67
N GLY A 127 -1.28 16.55 -5.42
CA GLY A 127 -0.16 15.89 -6.08
C GLY A 127 1.01 15.76 -5.09
N GLU A 128 2.01 14.97 -5.42
CA GLU A 128 3.23 14.85 -4.62
C GLU A 128 4.03 16.17 -4.57
N ARG A 129 3.87 16.99 -5.58
CA ARG A 129 4.47 18.33 -5.71
C ARG A 129 3.42 19.31 -6.23
N GLU A 130 3.66 20.59 -6.02
CA GLU A 130 2.81 21.64 -6.57
C GLU A 130 2.70 21.50 -8.11
N GLY A 131 1.47 21.43 -8.62
CA GLY A 131 1.19 21.22 -10.04
C GLY A 131 1.27 19.78 -10.55
N SER A 132 1.59 18.80 -9.70
CA SER A 132 1.58 17.39 -10.08
C SER A 132 0.16 16.80 -10.08
N VAL A 133 0.00 15.64 -10.76
CA VAL A 133 -1.30 14.96 -10.87
C VAL A 133 -1.74 14.45 -9.49
N PRO A 134 -2.99 14.74 -9.05
CA PRO A 134 -3.54 14.20 -7.80
C PRO A 134 -3.38 12.69 -7.69
N ILE A 135 -3.14 12.19 -6.48
CA ILE A 135 -2.93 10.75 -6.27
C ILE A 135 -4.15 9.94 -6.72
N LEU A 136 -5.35 10.38 -6.36
CA LEU A 136 -6.59 9.71 -6.76
C LEU A 136 -6.77 9.68 -8.29
N ALA A 137 -6.24 10.65 -9.02
CA ALA A 137 -6.28 10.70 -10.48
C ALA A 137 -5.34 9.67 -11.16
N ARG A 138 -4.50 8.97 -10.39
CA ARG A 138 -3.66 7.85 -10.85
C ARG A 138 -4.40 6.50 -10.83
N TYR A 139 -5.60 6.47 -10.26
CA TYR A 139 -6.44 5.28 -10.26
C TYR A 139 -7.02 5.05 -11.65
N ASP A 140 -6.70 3.91 -12.25
CA ASP A 140 -7.08 3.54 -13.61
C ASP A 140 -8.33 2.63 -13.70
N GLY A 141 -8.86 2.20 -12.54
CA GLY A 141 -10.06 1.37 -12.48
C GLY A 141 -9.84 -0.12 -12.76
N GLN A 142 -8.61 -0.58 -12.98
CA GLN A 142 -8.30 -1.98 -13.31
C GLN A 142 -8.22 -2.90 -12.08
N ARG A 143 -8.54 -2.39 -10.91
CA ARG A 143 -8.62 -3.11 -9.64
C ARG A 143 -9.63 -2.45 -8.72
N PRO A 144 -10.14 -3.13 -7.68
CA PRO A 144 -11.08 -2.52 -6.74
C PRO A 144 -10.48 -1.30 -6.04
N LEU A 145 -11.27 -0.23 -5.89
CA LEU A 145 -10.82 1.06 -5.34
C LEU A 145 -10.40 0.96 -3.86
N VAL A 146 -11.18 0.27 -3.03
CA VAL A 146 -10.91 0.20 -1.58
C VAL A 146 -9.56 -0.48 -1.27
N PRO A 147 -9.23 -1.67 -1.82
CA PRO A 147 -7.91 -2.27 -1.67
C PRO A 147 -6.78 -1.38 -2.21
N TRP A 148 -7.01 -0.68 -3.32
CA TRP A 148 -6.03 0.26 -3.87
C TRP A 148 -5.78 1.44 -2.92
N LEU A 149 -6.82 2.03 -2.33
CA LEU A 149 -6.70 3.13 -1.35
C LEU A 149 -5.96 2.68 -0.08
N ILE A 150 -6.27 1.48 0.44
CA ILE A 150 -5.55 0.92 1.59
C ILE A 150 -4.06 0.78 1.28
N ARG A 151 -3.71 0.32 0.08
CA ARG A 151 -2.31 0.20 -0.35
C ARG A 151 -1.63 1.56 -0.50
N VAL A 152 -2.30 2.55 -1.10
CA VAL A 152 -1.79 3.93 -1.20
C VAL A 152 -1.52 4.50 0.19
N PHE A 153 -2.43 4.32 1.15
CA PHE A 153 -2.26 4.73 2.54
C PHE A 153 -1.02 4.09 3.18
N GLN A 154 -0.87 2.77 3.06
CA GLN A 154 0.28 2.05 3.61
C GLN A 154 1.60 2.54 2.99
N ASN A 155 1.65 2.64 1.66
CA ASN A 155 2.86 3.05 0.95
C ASN A 155 3.30 4.46 1.33
N LYS A 156 2.36 5.43 1.43
CA LYS A 156 2.65 6.79 1.88
C LYS A 156 3.39 6.76 3.23
N HIS A 157 2.79 6.14 4.23
CA HIS A 157 3.31 6.20 5.59
C HIS A 157 4.55 5.32 5.82
N LEU A 158 4.68 4.21 5.09
CA LEU A 158 5.91 3.42 5.11
C LEU A 158 7.08 4.20 4.47
N SER A 159 6.81 4.95 3.40
CA SER A 159 7.80 5.82 2.77
C SER A 159 8.24 6.94 3.72
N ASP A 160 7.29 7.63 4.36
CA ASP A 160 7.55 8.68 5.35
C ASP A 160 8.40 8.14 6.52
N LEU A 161 8.09 6.93 6.99
CA LEU A 161 8.84 6.28 8.07
C LEU A 161 10.27 5.88 7.66
N ARG A 162 10.48 5.50 6.40
CA ARG A 162 11.82 5.22 5.84
C ARG A 162 12.62 6.51 5.71
N HIS A 163 12.02 7.54 5.13
CA HIS A 163 12.66 8.85 4.96
C HIS A 163 13.13 9.41 6.32
N ASN A 164 12.26 9.42 7.33
CA ASN A 164 12.63 9.88 8.67
C ASN A 164 13.74 9.05 9.32
N ARG A 165 13.89 7.77 8.97
CA ARG A 165 15.02 6.94 9.44
C ARG A 165 16.33 7.30 8.75
N ILE A 166 16.31 7.59 7.47
CA ILE A 166 17.48 7.99 6.68
C ILE A 166 17.94 9.36 7.15
N VAL A 167 17.02 10.32 7.35
CA VAL A 167 17.34 11.67 7.84
C VAL A 167 17.94 11.67 9.25
N GLN A 168 17.54 10.73 10.13
CA GLN A 168 18.15 10.60 11.46
C GLN A 168 19.53 9.91 11.44
N ALA A 169 19.91 9.27 10.35
CA ALA A 169 21.15 8.50 10.22
C ALA A 169 22.24 9.20 9.39
N LEU A 170 21.95 10.30 8.72
CA LEU A 170 22.90 11.03 7.86
C LEU A 170 23.07 12.48 8.34
N PRO A 171 24.30 13.02 8.41
CA PRO A 171 24.54 14.46 8.47
C PRO A 171 24.08 15.11 7.16
N ASP A 172 23.57 16.33 7.25
CA ASP A 172 23.07 17.17 6.16
C ASP A 172 23.96 17.15 4.92
N ASP A 173 23.62 16.32 3.92
CA ASP A 173 24.08 16.47 2.55
C ASP A 173 23.05 15.85 1.60
N GLU A 174 22.50 16.71 0.75
CA GLU A 174 21.73 16.50 -0.49
C GLU A 174 21.07 15.13 -0.69
N LEU A 175 19.88 14.97 -0.13
CA LEU A 175 18.98 13.89 -0.49
C LEU A 175 18.32 14.21 -1.84
N ASP A 176 18.83 13.58 -2.88
CA ASP A 176 18.21 13.48 -4.17
C ASP A 176 16.81 12.86 -4.00
N GLU A 177 15.76 13.64 -4.24
CA GLU A 177 14.37 13.20 -4.16
C GLU A 177 14.11 12.17 -5.27
N ARG A 178 14.48 10.93 -4.99
CA ARG A 178 14.11 9.84 -5.89
C ARG A 178 12.61 9.71 -5.88
N ASP A 179 12.03 9.98 -7.04
CA ASP A 179 10.65 9.78 -7.40
C ASP A 179 10.05 8.59 -6.66
N LEU A 180 8.93 8.80 -5.96
CA LEU A 180 8.04 7.73 -5.54
C LEU A 180 7.51 7.05 -6.81
N HIS A 181 8.38 6.27 -7.44
CA HIS A 181 7.95 5.37 -8.49
C HIS A 181 7.05 4.35 -7.82
N PHE A 182 5.74 4.53 -7.99
CA PHE A 182 4.87 3.37 -7.93
C PHE A 182 5.45 2.40 -8.96
N PRO A 183 5.90 1.20 -8.59
CA PRO A 183 6.37 0.28 -9.60
C PRO A 183 5.25 0.20 -10.62
N PRO A 184 5.57 0.26 -11.91
CA PRO A 184 4.57 0.02 -12.94
C PRO A 184 3.87 -1.25 -12.50
N ASP A 185 2.53 -1.28 -12.57
CA ASP A 185 1.73 -2.41 -12.10
C ASP A 185 2.36 -3.69 -12.64
N GLY A 186 3.33 -4.17 -11.89
CA GLY A 186 4.02 -5.40 -12.16
C GLY A 186 2.95 -6.46 -12.08
N ASP A 187 2.77 -7.19 -13.14
CA ASP A 187 1.91 -8.31 -13.36
C ASP A 187 1.39 -8.85 -12.02
N ALA A 188 0.07 -8.89 -11.81
CA ALA A 188 -0.57 -9.35 -10.57
C ALA A 188 0.01 -10.69 -10.09
N ARG A 189 0.56 -11.48 -11.00
CA ARG A 189 1.35 -12.67 -10.79
C ARG A 189 2.54 -12.44 -9.85
N TRP A 190 3.34 -11.37 -10.06
CA TRP A 190 4.53 -11.13 -9.23
C TRP A 190 4.17 -10.84 -7.78
N HIS A 191 3.10 -10.11 -7.54
CA HIS A 191 2.61 -9.85 -6.19
C HIS A 191 2.07 -11.11 -5.51
N GLU A 192 1.43 -12.02 -6.24
CA GLU A 192 0.94 -13.29 -5.68
C GLU A 192 2.08 -14.25 -5.38
N GLU A 193 3.03 -14.41 -6.29
CA GLU A 193 4.24 -15.21 -6.10
C GLU A 193 5.08 -14.66 -4.93
N PHE A 194 5.25 -13.34 -4.88
CA PHE A 194 5.91 -12.68 -3.76
C PHE A 194 5.20 -12.99 -2.43
N ARG A 195 3.86 -12.83 -2.35
CA ARG A 195 3.10 -13.11 -1.12
C ARG A 195 3.23 -14.56 -0.69
N THR A 196 3.26 -15.48 -1.63
CA THR A 196 3.44 -16.90 -1.34
C THR A 196 4.83 -17.16 -0.75
N ALA A 197 5.89 -16.68 -1.40
CA ALA A 197 7.25 -16.80 -0.91
C ALA A 197 7.46 -16.10 0.45
N ALA A 198 6.85 -14.93 0.64
CA ALA A 198 6.91 -14.19 1.91
C ALA A 198 6.23 -14.94 3.05
N ARG A 199 5.05 -15.55 2.83
CA ARG A 199 4.37 -16.38 3.84
C ARG A 199 5.20 -17.60 4.22
N GLU A 200 5.80 -18.28 3.24
CA GLU A 200 6.69 -19.42 3.49
C GLU A 200 7.91 -19.00 4.31
N TRP A 201 8.55 -17.88 3.95
CA TRP A 201 9.67 -17.35 4.72
C TRP A 201 9.27 -16.99 6.17
N LEU A 202 8.12 -16.33 6.35
CA LEU A 202 7.60 -15.96 7.67
C LEU A 202 7.26 -17.20 8.52
N ALA A 203 6.71 -18.26 7.91
CA ALA A 203 6.38 -19.49 8.61
C ALA A 203 7.62 -20.18 9.24
N ASP A 204 8.77 -20.03 8.62
CA ASP A 204 10.04 -20.64 9.07
C ASP A 204 10.77 -19.82 10.16
N LEU A 205 10.28 -18.63 10.51
CA LEU A 205 10.91 -17.82 11.55
C LEU A 205 10.71 -18.43 12.94
N SER A 206 11.79 -18.45 13.71
CA SER A 206 11.73 -18.81 15.14
C SER A 206 11.01 -17.71 15.96
N ASP A 207 10.51 -18.08 17.14
CA ASP A 207 9.87 -17.14 18.08
C ASP A 207 10.79 -15.94 18.44
N ASN A 208 12.12 -16.14 18.45
CA ASN A 208 13.06 -15.08 18.71
C ASN A 208 13.16 -14.09 17.53
N GLU A 209 13.18 -14.60 16.31
CA GLU A 209 13.19 -13.80 15.09
C GLU A 209 11.88 -13.03 14.92
N VAL A 210 10.74 -13.68 15.20
CA VAL A 210 9.42 -13.03 15.24
C VAL A 210 9.38 -11.88 16.24
N LEU A 211 9.94 -12.07 17.46
CA LEU A 211 10.03 -11.00 18.45
C LEU A 211 10.90 -9.82 17.97
N ILE A 212 12.06 -10.09 17.43
CA ILE A 212 12.95 -9.02 16.94
C ILE A 212 12.28 -8.25 15.80
N LEU A 213 11.69 -8.94 14.83
CA LEU A 213 10.98 -8.29 13.74
C LEU A 213 9.77 -7.49 14.25
N GLY A 214 8.93 -8.08 15.09
CA GLY A 214 7.74 -7.42 15.63
C GLY A 214 8.09 -6.18 16.46
N LEU A 215 9.07 -6.27 17.33
CA LEU A 215 9.53 -5.15 18.16
C LEU A 215 10.15 -4.04 17.31
N ARG A 216 10.94 -4.39 16.30
CA ARG A 216 11.59 -3.42 15.41
C ARG A 216 10.62 -2.77 14.43
N LEU A 217 9.74 -3.55 13.82
CA LEU A 217 8.87 -3.09 12.72
C LEU A 217 7.54 -2.54 13.23
N ARG A 218 6.89 -3.26 14.16
CA ARG A 218 5.57 -2.86 14.64
C ARG A 218 5.63 -1.83 15.76
N TYR A 219 6.50 -2.07 16.75
CA TYR A 219 6.65 -1.17 17.92
C TYR A 219 7.70 -0.09 17.72
N ARG A 220 8.40 -0.11 16.59
CA ARG A 220 9.41 0.90 16.22
C ARG A 220 10.52 1.06 17.27
N LEU A 221 10.79 0.02 18.05
CA LEU A 221 11.87 0.04 19.03
C LEU A 221 13.22 0.13 18.34
N SER A 222 14.13 0.94 18.89
CA SER A 222 15.54 0.96 18.49
C SER A 222 16.21 -0.38 18.79
N GLN A 223 17.36 -0.65 18.20
CA GLN A 223 18.14 -1.86 18.50
C GLN A 223 18.48 -1.95 19.98
N ARG A 224 18.81 -0.82 20.60
CA ARG A 224 19.12 -0.69 22.02
C ARG A 224 17.92 -1.02 22.91
N GLU A 225 16.73 -0.51 22.58
CA GLU A 225 15.51 -0.81 23.33
C GLU A 225 15.13 -2.28 23.22
N VAL A 226 15.21 -2.88 22.01
CA VAL A 226 15.00 -4.32 21.82
C VAL A 226 16.01 -5.14 22.61
N ALA A 227 17.28 -4.77 22.58
CA ALA A 227 18.34 -5.43 23.33
C ALA A 227 18.06 -5.39 24.85
N THR A 228 17.71 -4.21 25.37
CA THR A 228 17.34 -4.02 26.79
C THR A 228 16.12 -4.86 27.15
N LEU A 229 15.07 -4.81 26.33
CA LEU A 229 13.83 -5.57 26.56
C LEU A 229 14.07 -7.09 26.55
N LEU A 230 14.86 -7.58 25.60
CA LEU A 230 15.15 -9.01 25.47
C LEU A 230 16.28 -9.49 26.40
N GLY A 231 17.03 -8.58 27.02
CA GLY A 231 18.18 -8.92 27.87
C GLY A 231 19.38 -9.46 27.10
N ILE A 232 19.61 -8.95 25.88
CA ILE A 232 20.71 -9.37 24.99
C ILE A 232 21.57 -8.15 24.62
N HIS A 233 22.76 -8.39 24.08
CA HIS A 233 23.63 -7.31 23.63
C HIS A 233 23.12 -6.67 22.34
N GLU A 234 23.19 -5.35 22.20
CA GLU A 234 22.70 -4.58 21.04
C GLU A 234 23.28 -5.10 19.71
N GLY A 235 24.57 -5.41 19.66
CA GLY A 235 25.21 -5.99 18.48
C GLY A 235 24.65 -7.36 18.06
N ASN A 236 23.96 -8.08 18.96
CA ASN A 236 23.24 -9.31 18.59
C ASN A 236 21.94 -8.98 17.88
N VAL A 237 21.23 -7.93 18.33
CA VAL A 237 20.00 -7.46 17.64
C VAL A 237 20.33 -7.00 16.23
N SER A 238 21.40 -6.19 16.06
CA SER A 238 21.85 -5.73 14.75
C SER A 238 22.15 -6.91 13.82
N ARG A 239 23.04 -7.81 14.22
CA ARG A 239 23.43 -8.98 13.43
C ARG A 239 22.26 -9.88 13.08
N GLN A 240 21.31 -10.07 13.99
CA GLN A 240 20.10 -10.87 13.72
C GLN A 240 19.17 -10.17 12.74
N THR A 241 19.01 -8.84 12.85
CA THR A 241 18.21 -8.06 11.90
C THR A 241 18.80 -8.11 10.50
N ASP A 242 20.12 -7.96 10.37
CA ASP A 242 20.82 -8.03 9.08
C ASP A 242 20.69 -9.44 8.45
N LYS A 243 20.91 -10.49 9.24
CA LYS A 243 20.72 -11.88 8.78
C LYS A 243 19.28 -12.16 8.33
N LEU A 244 18.29 -11.63 9.03
CA LEU A 244 16.88 -11.79 8.65
C LEU A 244 16.60 -11.10 7.32
N ARG A 245 17.12 -9.88 7.13
CA ARG A 245 17.00 -9.16 5.88
C ARG A 245 17.64 -9.91 4.72
N ASP A 246 18.88 -10.37 4.90
CA ASP A 246 19.63 -11.05 3.85
C ASP A 246 18.97 -12.38 3.47
N ARG A 247 18.51 -13.19 4.45
CA ARG A 247 17.75 -14.42 4.20
C ARG A 247 16.42 -14.16 3.50
N CYS A 248 15.74 -13.05 3.82
CA CYS A 248 14.52 -12.62 3.15
C CYS A 248 14.79 -12.32 1.68
N LEU A 249 15.80 -11.50 1.40
CA LEU A 249 16.19 -11.14 0.04
C LEU A 249 16.64 -12.35 -0.77
N GLU A 250 17.46 -13.21 -0.19
CA GLU A 250 17.95 -14.43 -0.86
C GLU A 250 16.80 -15.36 -1.22
N ARG A 251 15.96 -15.72 -0.24
CA ARG A 251 14.90 -16.73 -0.44
C ARG A 251 13.80 -16.24 -1.37
N ILE A 252 13.31 -15.02 -1.16
CA ILE A 252 12.23 -14.47 -1.98
C ILE A 252 12.77 -14.07 -3.35
N GLY A 253 13.99 -13.49 -3.40
CA GLY A 253 14.63 -13.11 -4.64
C GLY A 253 14.92 -14.33 -5.53
N ALA A 254 15.47 -15.41 -4.98
CA ALA A 254 15.70 -16.64 -5.71
C ALA A 254 14.39 -17.19 -6.33
N ARG A 255 13.30 -17.23 -5.54
CA ARG A 255 11.98 -17.69 -6.01
C ARG A 255 11.45 -16.85 -7.17
N LEU A 256 11.53 -15.54 -7.07
CA LEU A 256 11.06 -14.63 -8.14
C LEU A 256 11.94 -14.78 -9.41
N THR A 257 13.25 -14.94 -9.24
CA THR A 257 14.17 -15.17 -10.35
C THR A 257 13.91 -16.51 -11.06
N GLU A 258 13.68 -17.59 -10.31
CA GLU A 258 13.29 -18.90 -10.87
C GLU A 258 11.99 -18.82 -11.67
N LEU A 259 11.07 -17.94 -11.28
CA LEU A 259 9.81 -17.69 -11.97
C LEU A 259 9.93 -16.72 -13.15
N GLY A 260 11.14 -16.24 -13.45
CA GLY A 260 11.45 -15.42 -14.60
C GLY A 260 11.49 -13.91 -14.33
N TRP A 261 11.74 -13.48 -13.09
CA TRP A 261 12.00 -12.06 -12.81
C TRP A 261 13.32 -11.63 -13.48
N THR A 262 13.27 -10.55 -14.25
CA THR A 262 14.43 -10.01 -14.99
C THR A 262 14.76 -8.55 -14.62
N GLY A 263 14.09 -7.97 -13.63
CA GLY A 263 14.32 -6.59 -13.21
C GLY A 263 15.55 -6.45 -12.32
N ASP A 264 16.33 -5.40 -12.52
CA ASP A 264 17.52 -5.08 -11.71
C ASP A 264 17.14 -4.57 -10.31
N ASP A 265 15.85 -4.22 -10.09
CA ASP A 265 15.27 -3.66 -8.87
C ASP A 265 14.67 -4.71 -7.92
N LEU A 266 15.00 -6.00 -8.14
CA LEU A 266 14.43 -7.12 -7.37
C LEU A 266 14.52 -6.92 -5.85
N SER A 267 15.68 -6.51 -5.36
CA SER A 267 15.89 -6.31 -3.91
C SER A 267 15.02 -5.16 -3.36
N GLU A 268 14.88 -4.09 -4.13
CA GLU A 268 14.03 -2.96 -3.76
C GLU A 268 12.55 -3.37 -3.75
N PHE A 269 12.12 -4.11 -4.77
CA PHE A 269 10.77 -4.67 -4.85
C PHE A 269 10.47 -5.55 -3.64
N VAL A 270 11.35 -6.51 -3.31
CA VAL A 270 11.17 -7.43 -2.18
C VAL A 270 11.05 -6.66 -0.86
N LEU A 271 11.95 -5.73 -0.59
CA LEU A 271 11.93 -4.96 0.66
C LEU A 271 10.69 -4.08 0.78
N LYS A 272 10.25 -3.47 -0.31
CA LYS A 272 9.06 -2.62 -0.35
C LYS A 272 7.77 -3.43 -0.13
N GLU A 273 7.63 -4.57 -0.78
CA GLU A 273 6.46 -5.43 -0.62
C GLU A 273 6.43 -6.11 0.76
N MET A 274 7.59 -6.47 1.33
CA MET A 274 7.68 -7.07 2.67
C MET A 274 7.13 -6.18 3.77
N ASP A 275 7.32 -4.87 3.71
CA ASP A 275 6.77 -3.95 4.71
C ASP A 275 5.23 -4.07 4.81
N SER A 276 4.56 -4.23 3.67
CA SER A 276 3.10 -4.43 3.62
C SER A 276 2.69 -5.80 4.19
N VAL A 277 3.41 -6.86 3.83
CA VAL A 277 3.12 -8.22 4.31
C VAL A 277 3.34 -8.33 5.82
N LEU A 278 4.43 -7.75 6.34
CA LEU A 278 4.76 -7.78 7.76
C LEU A 278 3.73 -7.04 8.63
N LEU A 279 3.08 -6.00 8.11
CA LEU A 279 1.99 -5.32 8.82
C LEU A 279 0.76 -6.23 9.02
N ASP A 280 0.50 -7.11 8.08
CA ASP A 280 -0.67 -8.01 8.09
C ASP A 280 -0.38 -9.41 8.66
N GLU A 281 0.88 -9.71 8.99
CA GLU A 281 1.29 -11.03 9.48
C GLU A 281 0.73 -11.33 10.88
N PRO A 282 -0.11 -12.37 11.06
CA PRO A 282 -0.71 -12.71 12.36
C PRO A 282 0.32 -13.04 13.45
N ARG A 283 1.48 -13.61 13.10
CA ARG A 283 2.54 -13.93 14.06
C ARG A 283 3.19 -12.68 14.66
N LEU A 284 3.09 -11.54 13.94
CA LEU A 284 3.54 -10.22 14.40
C LEU A 284 2.41 -9.42 15.06
N ALA A 285 1.23 -9.99 15.29
CA ALA A 285 0.14 -9.35 15.98
C ALA A 285 0.51 -8.98 17.43
N ALA A 286 -0.05 -7.87 17.94
CA ALA A 286 0.34 -7.32 19.24
C ALA A 286 0.13 -8.30 20.39
N ASP A 287 -1.00 -9.02 20.39
CA ASP A 287 -1.34 -10.05 21.35
C ASP A 287 -0.36 -11.23 21.30
N ARG A 288 0.05 -11.64 20.11
CA ARG A 288 1.04 -12.71 19.93
C ARG A 288 2.41 -12.32 20.44
N LEU A 289 2.87 -11.11 20.11
CA LEU A 289 4.15 -10.59 20.61
C LEU A 289 4.15 -10.43 22.13
N ALA A 290 3.04 -9.94 22.69
CA ALA A 290 2.86 -9.84 24.15
C ALA A 290 2.91 -11.23 24.82
N ALA A 291 2.27 -12.23 24.23
CA ALA A 291 2.32 -13.61 24.73
C ALA A 291 3.74 -14.20 24.68
N LEU A 292 4.49 -13.94 23.61
CA LEU A 292 5.89 -14.38 23.50
C LEU A 292 6.82 -13.70 24.53
N LEU A 293 6.59 -12.41 24.80
CA LEU A 293 7.32 -11.67 25.83
C LEU A 293 6.96 -12.18 27.24
N ALA A 294 5.67 -12.41 27.51
CA ALA A 294 5.20 -12.90 28.80
C ALA A 294 5.82 -14.27 29.14
N ARG A 295 5.99 -15.19 28.18
CA ARG A 295 6.70 -16.45 28.35
C ARG A 295 8.16 -16.27 28.80
N ARG A 296 8.74 -15.09 28.58
CA ARG A 296 10.10 -14.71 29.02
C ARG A 296 10.12 -13.84 30.27
N GLY A 297 8.98 -13.69 30.94
CA GLY A 297 8.83 -12.80 32.08
C GLY A 297 9.02 -11.32 31.74
N LYS A 298 8.71 -10.93 30.48
CA LYS A 298 8.85 -9.56 29.96
C LYS A 298 7.50 -9.01 29.56
N SER A 299 7.35 -7.70 29.59
CA SER A 299 6.16 -6.99 29.11
C SER A 299 6.56 -5.92 28.11
N LEU A 300 5.63 -5.57 27.21
CA LEU A 300 5.79 -4.41 26.33
C LEU A 300 5.90 -3.15 27.19
N PRO A 301 6.78 -2.20 26.84
CA PRO A 301 6.84 -0.92 27.53
C PRO A 301 5.49 -0.23 27.37
N SER A 302 4.92 0.21 28.51
CA SER A 302 3.71 1.03 28.54
C SER A 302 3.96 2.31 27.74
N SER A 303 2.98 2.73 26.92
CA SER A 303 3.00 4.06 26.29
C SER A 303 3.05 5.11 27.40
N SER A 304 4.11 5.85 27.47
CA SER A 304 4.18 7.06 28.32
C SER A 304 3.65 8.20 27.52
#